data_3c26725a6bc1971640082612696c8bfa
#
_entry.id   3c26725a6bc1971640082612696c8bfa
#
_cell.length_a   1.000
_cell.length_b   1.000
_cell.length_c   1.000
_cell.angle_alpha   90.00
_cell.angle_beta   90.00
_cell.angle_gamma   90.00
#
_symmetry.space_group_name_H-M   'P 1'
#
loop_
_entity.id
_entity.type
_entity.pdbx_description
1 polymer ?
#
loop_
_entity_poly.entity_id
_entity_poly.type
_entity_poly.pdbx_seq_one_letter_code
_entity_poly.pdbx_strand_id
1 'polypeptide(L)'
;MQTTKSPLSTDLVREFVIAGHGNLEKVRKMLEENPDFLNAAYAWSETDHETAIQAAAQVGSVPVATYLLERGAPLEICTAAMLGRREEVEKRIREDRKNINSTGAHGIPLLPHAAWSRNLELVQYLFRNGAKTGSSSALHNAVTRGYYDLVVWLVENASPDLNSKNFQGKTPLLAAIETKQETVAQFLRELGAKE
;
A
#
# COMPACT_ATOMS: atom_id res chain seq x y z
N MET A 1 -18.81 -37.29 -9.29
CA MET A 1 -19.15 -36.85 -7.93
C MET A 1 -18.56 -35.43 -7.77
N GLN A 2 -19.40 -34.41 -7.81
CA GLN A 2 -18.98 -33.05 -7.43
C GLN A 2 -18.83 -33.05 -5.92
N THR A 3 -17.60 -33.02 -5.43
CA THR A 3 -17.33 -32.73 -4.03
C THR A 3 -17.75 -31.25 -3.80
N THR A 4 -18.88 -31.06 -3.12
CA THR A 4 -19.26 -29.73 -2.62
C THR A 4 -18.19 -29.31 -1.62
N LYS A 5 -17.26 -28.47 -2.07
CA LYS A 5 -16.27 -27.84 -1.20
C LYS A 5 -17.02 -27.06 -0.13
N SER A 6 -16.71 -27.31 1.13
CA SER A 6 -17.24 -26.48 2.22
C SER A 6 -16.78 -25.02 2.02
N PRO A 7 -17.66 -24.05 2.26
CA PRO A 7 -17.27 -22.65 2.15
C PRO A 7 -16.11 -22.34 3.10
N LEU A 8 -15.23 -21.42 2.71
CA LEU A 8 -14.14 -20.93 3.55
C LEU A 8 -14.72 -20.35 4.85
N SER A 9 -14.17 -20.71 6.00
CA SER A 9 -14.59 -20.09 7.25
C SER A 9 -14.11 -18.63 7.27
N THR A 10 -14.93 -17.74 7.83
CA THR A 10 -14.62 -16.32 7.97
C THR A 10 -13.31 -16.08 8.73
N ASP A 11 -13.02 -16.89 9.76
CA ASP A 11 -11.80 -16.79 10.55
C ASP A 11 -10.56 -17.12 9.72
N LEU A 12 -10.62 -18.16 8.88
CA LEU A 12 -9.52 -18.52 7.99
C LEU A 12 -9.31 -17.47 6.90
N VAL A 13 -10.39 -16.88 6.35
CA VAL A 13 -10.28 -15.76 5.40
C VAL A 13 -9.60 -14.57 6.08
N ARG A 14 -10.03 -14.22 7.29
CA ARG A 14 -9.40 -13.16 8.09
C ARG A 14 -7.91 -13.42 8.30
N GLU A 15 -7.56 -14.64 8.69
CA GLU A 15 -6.17 -15.06 8.92
C GLU A 15 -5.31 -14.93 7.65
N PHE A 16 -5.87 -15.32 6.49
CA PHE A 16 -5.21 -15.20 5.19
C PHE A 16 -4.98 -13.73 4.79
N VAL A 17 -6.00 -12.88 4.96
CA VAL A 17 -5.90 -11.44 4.66
C VAL A 17 -4.87 -10.79 5.59
N ILE A 18 -4.88 -11.09 6.90
CA ILE A 18 -3.86 -10.60 7.83
C ILE A 18 -2.45 -11.05 7.40
N ALA A 19 -2.28 -12.31 6.96
CA ALA A 19 -0.99 -12.79 6.44
C ALA A 19 -0.54 -12.00 5.20
N GLY A 20 -1.49 -11.51 4.41
CA GLY A 20 -1.25 -10.61 3.27
C GLY A 20 -0.41 -9.38 3.60
N HIS A 21 -0.47 -8.87 4.83
CA HIS A 21 0.34 -7.73 5.28
C HIS A 21 1.85 -8.02 5.42
N GLY A 22 2.37 -9.13 4.90
CA GLY A 22 3.80 -9.35 4.78
C GLY A 22 4.29 -10.76 5.15
N ASN A 23 3.43 -11.65 5.63
CA ASN A 23 3.80 -13.01 5.96
C ASN A 23 3.68 -13.95 4.74
N LEU A 24 4.67 -13.89 3.83
CA LEU A 24 4.67 -14.66 2.59
C LEU A 24 4.60 -16.18 2.84
N GLU A 25 5.30 -16.70 3.86
CA GLU A 25 5.29 -18.14 4.17
C GLU A 25 3.90 -18.61 4.52
N LYS A 26 3.19 -17.84 5.36
CA LYS A 26 1.82 -18.17 5.74
C LYS A 26 0.86 -18.07 4.56
N VAL A 27 1.00 -17.04 3.72
CA VAL A 27 0.21 -16.89 2.49
C VAL A 27 0.42 -18.09 1.57
N ARG A 28 1.67 -18.51 1.36
CA ARG A 28 2.00 -19.70 0.55
C ARG A 28 1.33 -20.94 1.09
N LYS A 29 1.55 -21.25 2.38
CA LYS A 29 1.01 -22.44 3.02
C LYS A 29 -0.51 -22.50 2.90
N MET A 30 -1.20 -21.43 3.27
CA MET A 30 -2.68 -21.42 3.24
C MET A 30 -3.21 -21.55 1.81
N LEU A 31 -2.55 -20.91 0.81
CA LEU A 31 -2.99 -20.99 -0.57
C LEU A 31 -2.71 -22.37 -1.22
N GLU A 32 -1.65 -23.06 -0.81
CA GLU A 32 -1.36 -24.43 -1.21
C GLU A 32 -2.38 -25.43 -0.61
N GLU A 33 -2.78 -25.22 0.62
CA GLU A 33 -3.81 -26.02 1.28
C GLU A 33 -5.21 -25.80 0.68
N ASN A 34 -5.51 -24.54 0.32
CA ASN A 34 -6.80 -24.21 -0.31
C ASN A 34 -6.66 -23.02 -1.28
N PRO A 35 -6.65 -23.27 -2.61
CA PRO A 35 -6.57 -22.22 -3.63
C PRO A 35 -7.72 -21.20 -3.63
N ASP A 36 -8.86 -21.52 -3.01
CA ASP A 36 -10.02 -20.61 -2.95
C ASP A 36 -9.74 -19.35 -2.11
N PHE A 37 -8.68 -19.35 -1.30
CA PHE A 37 -8.23 -18.14 -0.60
C PHE A 37 -7.78 -17.03 -1.53
N LEU A 38 -7.31 -17.32 -2.74
CA LEU A 38 -6.62 -16.36 -3.62
C LEU A 38 -7.34 -15.01 -3.73
N ASN A 39 -8.66 -15.07 -3.93
CA ASN A 39 -9.50 -13.87 -4.10
C ASN A 39 -10.52 -13.71 -2.97
N ALA A 40 -10.35 -14.47 -1.88
CA ALA A 40 -11.23 -14.34 -0.72
C ALA A 40 -11.01 -12.97 -0.07
N ALA A 41 -12.11 -12.27 0.21
CA ALA A 41 -12.11 -10.99 0.88
C ALA A 41 -12.68 -11.13 2.29
N TYR A 42 -12.02 -10.49 3.26
CA TYR A 42 -12.53 -10.35 4.61
C TYR A 42 -13.25 -9.00 4.76
N ALA A 43 -14.43 -9.03 5.35
CA ALA A 43 -15.21 -7.83 5.64
C ALA A 43 -14.81 -7.28 7.02
N TRP A 44 -14.10 -6.16 7.04
CA TRP A 44 -13.79 -5.42 8.26
C TRP A 44 -14.99 -4.62 8.75
N SER A 45 -15.86 -4.21 7.83
CA SER A 45 -17.17 -3.61 8.07
C SER A 45 -18.11 -3.92 6.89
N GLU A 46 -19.33 -3.42 6.91
CA GLU A 46 -20.30 -3.59 5.80
C GLU A 46 -19.77 -3.01 4.46
N THR A 47 -18.93 -1.99 4.51
CA THR A 47 -18.43 -1.27 3.33
C THR A 47 -16.93 -1.42 3.09
N ASP A 48 -16.21 -2.08 4.00
CA ASP A 48 -14.77 -2.23 3.94
C ASP A 48 -14.38 -3.71 3.85
N HIS A 49 -13.98 -4.10 2.65
CA HIS A 49 -13.56 -5.47 2.33
C HIS A 49 -12.13 -5.46 1.83
N GLU A 50 -11.36 -6.43 2.26
CA GLU A 50 -9.95 -6.53 1.92
C GLU A 50 -9.58 -7.94 1.48
N THR A 51 -8.82 -8.05 0.40
CA THR A 51 -8.16 -9.29 -0.03
C THR A 51 -6.69 -9.29 0.38
N ALA A 52 -6.04 -10.46 0.40
CA ALA A 52 -4.63 -10.55 0.77
C ALA A 52 -3.70 -9.73 -0.15
N ILE A 53 -4.04 -9.54 -1.43
CA ILE A 53 -3.24 -8.70 -2.33
C ILE A 53 -3.43 -7.21 -2.04
N GLN A 54 -4.62 -6.78 -1.62
CA GLN A 54 -4.87 -5.41 -1.17
C GLN A 54 -4.15 -5.14 0.16
N ALA A 55 -4.15 -6.09 1.10
CA ALA A 55 -3.35 -6.04 2.33
C ALA A 55 -1.85 -5.87 2.03
N ALA A 56 -1.33 -6.62 1.06
CA ALA A 56 0.05 -6.46 0.62
C ALA A 56 0.32 -5.06 0.02
N ALA A 57 -0.62 -4.53 -0.76
CA ALA A 57 -0.49 -3.19 -1.35
C ALA A 57 -0.53 -2.08 -0.29
N GLN A 58 -1.31 -2.25 0.77
CA GLN A 58 -1.41 -1.30 1.88
C GLN A 58 -0.07 -1.07 2.60
N VAL A 59 0.70 -2.13 2.81
CA VAL A 59 1.96 -2.07 3.58
C VAL A 59 3.22 -2.13 2.70
N GLY A 60 3.07 -2.11 1.39
CA GLY A 60 4.19 -2.18 0.46
C GLY A 60 4.90 -3.54 0.44
N SER A 61 4.16 -4.63 0.66
CA SER A 61 4.73 -5.99 0.62
C SER A 61 4.84 -6.52 -0.80
N VAL A 62 5.90 -6.12 -1.51
CA VAL A 62 6.21 -6.58 -2.87
C VAL A 62 6.24 -8.10 -2.99
N PRO A 63 6.89 -8.86 -2.07
CA PRO A 63 6.97 -10.31 -2.19
C PRO A 63 5.60 -11.00 -2.15
N VAL A 64 4.69 -10.56 -1.26
CA VAL A 64 3.34 -11.14 -1.16
C VAL A 64 2.52 -10.77 -2.39
N ALA A 65 2.53 -9.49 -2.79
CA ALA A 65 1.77 -9.04 -3.97
C ALA A 65 2.22 -9.77 -5.23
N THR A 66 3.53 -9.91 -5.46
CA THR A 66 4.07 -10.62 -6.62
C THR A 66 3.65 -12.08 -6.63
N TYR A 67 3.79 -12.77 -5.49
CA TYR A 67 3.38 -14.16 -5.37
C TYR A 67 1.90 -14.39 -5.68
N LEU A 68 1.01 -13.52 -5.17
CA LEU A 68 -0.42 -13.61 -5.42
C LEU A 68 -0.76 -13.32 -6.89
N LEU A 69 -0.09 -12.33 -7.52
CA LEU A 69 -0.25 -12.03 -8.95
C LEU A 69 0.17 -13.20 -9.85
N GLU A 70 1.28 -13.88 -9.52
CA GLU A 70 1.74 -15.07 -10.24
C GLU A 70 0.73 -16.23 -10.19
N ARG A 71 -0.16 -16.20 -9.20
CA ARG A 71 -1.23 -17.19 -9.04
C ARG A 71 -2.58 -16.74 -9.61
N GLY A 72 -2.62 -15.57 -10.24
CA GLY A 72 -3.80 -15.07 -10.92
C GLY A 72 -4.69 -14.14 -10.09
N ALA A 73 -4.20 -13.61 -8.96
CA ALA A 73 -4.91 -12.52 -8.28
C ALA A 73 -5.03 -11.29 -9.20
N PRO A 74 -6.13 -10.53 -9.16
CA PRO A 74 -6.31 -9.37 -10.02
C PRO A 74 -5.32 -8.26 -9.68
N LEU A 75 -4.72 -7.66 -10.71
CA LEU A 75 -3.90 -6.48 -10.57
C LEU A 75 -4.79 -5.23 -10.52
N GLU A 76 -5.03 -4.71 -9.34
CA GLU A 76 -5.73 -3.43 -9.16
C GLU A 76 -4.77 -2.24 -9.30
N ILE A 77 -5.32 -1.04 -9.53
CA ILE A 77 -4.48 0.16 -9.77
C ILE A 77 -3.62 0.53 -8.55
N CYS A 78 -4.14 0.35 -7.33
CA CYS A 78 -3.39 0.61 -6.10
C CYS A 78 -2.22 -0.38 -5.94
N THR A 79 -2.44 -1.66 -6.25
CA THR A 79 -1.38 -2.67 -6.28
C THR A 79 -0.35 -2.36 -7.38
N ALA A 80 -0.79 -1.96 -8.57
CA ALA A 80 0.09 -1.55 -9.65
C ALA A 80 0.96 -0.34 -9.26
N ALA A 81 0.37 0.64 -8.57
CA ALA A 81 1.08 1.82 -8.06
C ALA A 81 2.12 1.44 -6.99
N MET A 82 1.76 0.59 -6.04
CA MET A 82 2.66 0.07 -5.02
C MET A 82 3.85 -0.70 -5.62
N LEU A 83 3.61 -1.44 -6.68
CA LEU A 83 4.66 -2.17 -7.42
C LEU A 83 5.47 -1.28 -8.36
N GLY A 84 5.15 0.02 -8.49
CA GLY A 84 5.83 0.96 -9.39
C GLY A 84 5.57 0.69 -10.87
N ARG A 85 4.51 -0.01 -11.23
CA ARG A 85 4.12 -0.32 -12.61
C ARG A 85 3.52 0.91 -13.29
N ARG A 86 4.36 1.90 -13.52
CA ARG A 86 3.97 3.22 -14.02
C ARG A 86 3.11 3.15 -15.28
N GLU A 87 3.56 2.43 -16.29
CA GLU A 87 2.85 2.33 -17.57
C GLU A 87 1.42 1.79 -17.42
N GLU A 88 1.24 0.79 -16.56
CA GLU A 88 -0.08 0.22 -16.25
C GLU A 88 -0.99 1.24 -15.54
N VAL A 89 -0.44 1.97 -14.56
CA VAL A 89 -1.17 3.02 -13.85
C VAL A 89 -1.57 4.16 -14.79
N GLU A 90 -0.63 4.64 -15.60
CA GLU A 90 -0.90 5.70 -16.59
C GLU A 90 -1.93 5.26 -17.63
N LYS A 91 -1.86 4.01 -18.11
CA LYS A 91 -2.83 3.43 -19.03
C LYS A 91 -4.23 3.49 -18.44
N ARG A 92 -4.43 2.98 -17.22
CA ARG A 92 -5.74 2.97 -16.54
C ARG A 92 -6.29 4.37 -16.32
N ILE A 93 -5.45 5.35 -16.00
CA ILE A 93 -5.86 6.74 -15.83
C ILE A 93 -6.24 7.37 -17.18
N ARG A 94 -5.57 7.01 -18.28
CA ARG A 94 -5.96 7.48 -19.62
C ARG A 94 -7.27 6.86 -20.09
N GLU A 95 -7.53 5.59 -19.77
CA GLU A 95 -8.79 4.90 -20.10
C GLU A 95 -9.98 5.46 -19.33
N ASP A 96 -9.80 5.74 -18.04
CA ASP A 96 -10.79 6.43 -17.21
C ASP A 96 -10.10 7.37 -16.21
N ARG A 97 -10.30 8.67 -16.38
CA ARG A 97 -9.75 9.72 -15.51
C ARG A 97 -10.19 9.59 -14.05
N LYS A 98 -11.30 8.92 -13.76
CA LYS A 98 -11.78 8.69 -12.39
C LYS A 98 -10.83 7.80 -11.61
N ASN A 99 -10.04 6.97 -12.30
CA ASN A 99 -9.04 6.11 -11.67
C ASN A 99 -7.97 6.86 -10.87
N ILE A 100 -7.79 8.17 -11.11
CA ILE A 100 -6.89 9.01 -10.30
C ILE A 100 -7.33 9.11 -8.84
N ASN A 101 -8.63 8.94 -8.56
CA ASN A 101 -9.24 8.98 -7.23
C ASN A 101 -9.51 7.58 -6.65
N SER A 102 -8.96 6.54 -7.27
CA SER A 102 -9.10 5.17 -6.76
C SER A 102 -8.51 5.05 -5.37
N THR A 103 -9.12 4.20 -4.58
CA THR A 103 -8.65 3.81 -3.25
C THR A 103 -8.41 2.30 -3.20
N GLY A 104 -7.47 1.88 -2.39
CA GLY A 104 -7.31 0.48 -1.96
C GLY A 104 -8.20 0.15 -0.76
N ALA A 105 -7.89 -0.95 -0.08
CA ALA A 105 -8.55 -1.31 1.17
C ALA A 105 -8.51 -0.15 2.19
N HIS A 106 -9.49 -0.11 3.07
CA HIS A 106 -9.66 0.94 4.08
C HIS A 106 -9.76 2.36 3.50
N GLY A 107 -10.13 2.49 2.22
CA GLY A 107 -10.23 3.79 1.56
C GLY A 107 -8.88 4.51 1.37
N ILE A 108 -7.75 3.83 1.45
CA ILE A 108 -6.42 4.43 1.30
C ILE A 108 -6.25 4.94 -0.13
N PRO A 109 -5.96 6.24 -0.35
CA PRO A 109 -5.84 6.82 -1.68
C PRO A 109 -4.66 6.25 -2.50
N LEU A 110 -4.68 6.50 -3.81
CA LEU A 110 -3.68 5.99 -4.75
C LEU A 110 -2.25 6.51 -4.47
N LEU A 111 -2.10 7.77 -4.03
CA LEU A 111 -0.79 8.38 -3.80
C LEU A 111 0.06 7.68 -2.72
N PRO A 112 -0.47 7.32 -1.52
CA PRO A 112 0.24 6.51 -0.55
C PRO A 112 0.73 5.15 -1.08
N HIS A 113 -0.08 4.49 -1.93
CA HIS A 113 0.36 3.22 -2.55
C HIS A 113 1.57 3.44 -3.46
N ALA A 114 1.55 4.48 -4.29
CA ALA A 114 2.68 4.81 -5.15
C ALA A 114 3.96 5.13 -4.37
N ALA A 115 3.84 5.73 -3.18
CA ALA A 115 4.99 6.08 -2.35
C ALA A 115 5.78 4.86 -1.85
N TRP A 116 5.21 3.65 -1.81
CA TRP A 116 5.92 2.41 -1.51
C TRP A 116 6.89 1.98 -2.61
N SER A 117 6.69 2.43 -3.85
CA SER A 117 7.41 1.91 -5.03
C SER A 117 8.82 2.49 -5.23
N ARG A 118 9.18 3.56 -4.50
CA ARG A 118 10.37 4.40 -4.79
C ARG A 118 10.34 5.07 -6.20
N ASN A 119 9.24 4.96 -6.93
CA ASN A 119 9.13 5.56 -8.27
C ASN A 119 8.67 7.02 -8.15
N LEU A 120 9.63 7.94 -8.00
CA LEU A 120 9.37 9.37 -7.87
C LEU A 120 8.57 9.92 -9.07
N GLU A 121 8.90 9.47 -10.28
CA GLU A 121 8.20 9.93 -11.48
C GLU A 121 6.72 9.52 -11.50
N LEU A 122 6.40 8.31 -10.99
CA LEU A 122 5.02 7.88 -10.83
C LEU A 122 4.27 8.76 -9.82
N VAL A 123 4.88 9.03 -8.66
CA VAL A 123 4.28 9.90 -7.64
C VAL A 123 4.04 11.30 -8.19
N GLN A 124 5.01 11.87 -8.90
CA GLN A 124 4.89 13.17 -9.58
C GLN A 124 3.77 13.17 -10.62
N TYR A 125 3.70 12.13 -11.44
CA TYR A 125 2.65 11.98 -12.45
C TYR A 125 1.26 11.96 -11.79
N LEU A 126 1.07 11.11 -10.79
CA LEU A 126 -0.19 11.02 -10.06
C LEU A 126 -0.59 12.36 -9.43
N PHE A 127 0.35 12.99 -8.74
CA PHE A 127 0.08 14.28 -8.08
C PHE A 127 -0.27 15.39 -9.07
N ARG A 128 0.44 15.50 -10.20
CA ARG A 128 0.14 16.47 -11.27
C ARG A 128 -1.21 16.22 -11.93
N ASN A 129 -1.66 14.96 -11.98
CA ASN A 129 -2.94 14.56 -12.56
C ASN A 129 -4.10 14.58 -11.57
N GLY A 130 -3.89 15.00 -10.32
CA GLY A 130 -4.98 15.27 -9.36
C GLY A 130 -5.05 14.34 -8.16
N ALA A 131 -4.16 13.34 -8.00
CA ALA A 131 -4.09 12.53 -6.77
C ALA A 131 -3.50 13.37 -5.62
N LYS A 132 -4.31 14.23 -5.01
CA LYS A 132 -3.89 15.18 -3.98
C LYS A 132 -4.11 14.68 -2.56
N THR A 133 -4.92 13.64 -2.38
CA THR A 133 -5.24 13.09 -1.06
C THR A 133 -4.19 12.10 -0.57
N GLY A 134 -4.00 12.04 0.76
CA GLY A 134 -3.10 11.09 1.40
C GLY A 134 -1.62 11.47 1.39
N SER A 135 -1.28 12.76 1.18
CA SER A 135 0.13 13.22 1.18
C SER A 135 0.88 12.89 2.47
N SER A 136 0.24 13.01 3.64
CA SER A 136 0.87 12.64 4.92
C SER A 136 1.12 11.12 5.02
N SER A 137 0.18 10.28 4.57
CA SER A 137 0.40 8.83 4.51
C SER A 137 1.49 8.46 3.50
N ALA A 138 1.54 9.15 2.34
CA ALA A 138 2.61 8.97 1.36
C ALA A 138 3.98 9.34 1.96
N LEU A 139 4.05 10.42 2.75
CA LEU A 139 5.26 10.80 3.49
C LEU A 139 5.69 9.69 4.45
N HIS A 140 4.77 9.17 5.28
CA HIS A 140 5.08 8.07 6.20
C HIS A 140 5.65 6.84 5.46
N ASN A 141 5.07 6.48 4.32
CA ASN A 141 5.51 5.33 3.53
C ASN A 141 6.93 5.56 2.97
N ALA A 142 7.20 6.74 2.42
CA ALA A 142 8.52 7.11 1.91
C ALA A 142 9.57 7.17 3.03
N VAL A 143 9.23 7.74 4.19
CA VAL A 143 10.09 7.84 5.38
C VAL A 143 10.46 6.45 5.90
N THR A 144 9.48 5.57 6.08
CA THR A 144 9.71 4.20 6.57
C THR A 144 10.70 3.41 5.70
N ARG A 145 10.75 3.72 4.40
CA ARG A 145 11.65 3.09 3.43
C ARG A 145 12.96 3.84 3.20
N GLY A 146 13.12 5.03 3.78
CA GLY A 146 14.29 5.87 3.59
C GLY A 146 14.44 6.42 2.16
N TYR A 147 13.32 6.63 1.45
CA TYR A 147 13.33 7.17 0.09
C TYR A 147 13.50 8.69 0.12
N TYR A 148 14.73 9.14 0.40
CA TYR A 148 15.05 10.54 0.66
C TYR A 148 14.54 11.49 -0.43
N ASP A 149 14.81 11.21 -1.70
CA ASP A 149 14.38 12.06 -2.82
C ASP A 149 12.85 12.22 -2.86
N LEU A 150 12.12 11.13 -2.56
CA LEU A 150 10.67 11.15 -2.51
C LEU A 150 10.17 11.92 -1.29
N VAL A 151 10.82 11.78 -0.13
CA VAL A 151 10.50 12.55 1.08
C VAL A 151 10.65 14.04 0.81
N VAL A 152 11.79 14.47 0.27
CA VAL A 152 12.05 15.87 -0.08
C VAL A 152 10.97 16.38 -1.04
N TRP A 153 10.71 15.65 -2.11
CA TRP A 153 9.73 16.06 -3.10
C TRP A 153 8.31 16.20 -2.51
N LEU A 154 7.88 15.24 -1.69
CA LEU A 154 6.57 15.29 -1.03
C LEU A 154 6.44 16.51 -0.11
N VAL A 155 7.45 16.80 0.68
CA VAL A 155 7.47 17.97 1.57
C VAL A 155 7.35 19.26 0.78
N GLU A 156 8.13 19.40 -0.30
CA GLU A 156 8.17 20.63 -1.09
C GLU A 156 6.91 20.86 -1.94
N ASN A 157 6.25 19.79 -2.41
CA ASN A 157 5.19 19.89 -3.42
C ASN A 157 3.80 19.47 -2.95
N ALA A 158 3.70 18.58 -1.95
CA ALA A 158 2.43 17.98 -1.54
C ALA A 158 1.92 18.44 -0.18
N SER A 159 2.68 19.31 0.51
CA SER A 159 2.33 19.91 1.81
C SER A 159 1.81 18.88 2.84
N PRO A 160 2.52 17.77 3.09
CA PRO A 160 2.10 16.80 4.10
C PRO A 160 2.19 17.40 5.50
N ASP A 161 1.34 16.92 6.40
CA ASP A 161 1.51 17.22 7.83
C ASP A 161 2.69 16.40 8.37
N LEU A 162 3.80 17.11 8.71
CA LEU A 162 5.03 16.52 9.24
C LEU A 162 4.87 15.90 10.62
N ASN A 163 3.77 16.18 11.33
CA ASN A 163 3.47 15.68 12.65
C ASN A 163 2.25 14.75 12.68
N SER A 164 1.71 14.38 11.51
CA SER A 164 0.64 13.40 11.43
C SER A 164 1.07 12.08 12.03
N LYS A 165 0.13 11.37 12.66
CA LYS A 165 0.41 10.04 13.22
C LYS A 165 -0.05 8.95 12.26
N ASN A 166 0.78 7.94 12.05
CA ASN A 166 0.40 6.73 11.34
C ASN A 166 -0.48 5.84 12.24
N PHE A 167 -0.92 4.67 11.73
CA PHE A 167 -1.75 3.70 12.45
C PHE A 167 -1.10 3.14 13.73
N GLN A 168 0.22 3.29 13.90
CA GLN A 168 0.96 2.94 15.12
C GLN A 168 1.10 4.12 16.08
N GLY A 169 0.50 5.27 15.78
CA GLY A 169 0.61 6.48 16.59
C GLY A 169 1.93 7.23 16.44
N LYS A 170 2.77 6.89 15.46
CA LYS A 170 4.11 7.47 15.25
C LYS A 170 4.08 8.61 14.26
N THR A 171 4.84 9.67 14.55
CA THR A 171 5.11 10.76 13.62
C THR A 171 6.09 10.31 12.53
N PRO A 172 6.21 11.03 11.39
CA PRO A 172 7.23 10.74 10.38
C PRO A 172 8.65 10.73 10.95
N LEU A 173 8.98 11.69 11.83
CA LEU A 173 10.29 11.74 12.45
C LEU A 173 10.56 10.53 13.36
N LEU A 174 9.61 10.15 14.21
CA LEU A 174 9.74 8.97 15.05
C LEU A 174 9.90 7.70 14.21
N ALA A 175 9.11 7.57 13.12
CA ALA A 175 9.23 6.45 12.19
C ALA A 175 10.61 6.39 11.53
N ALA A 176 11.19 7.54 11.13
CA ALA A 176 12.54 7.61 10.56
C ALA A 176 13.60 7.13 11.55
N ILE A 177 13.50 7.56 12.81
CA ILE A 177 14.44 7.16 13.89
C ILE A 177 14.38 5.65 14.12
N GLU A 178 13.19 5.09 14.31
CA GLU A 178 13.01 3.67 14.59
C GLU A 178 13.43 2.76 13.42
N THR A 179 13.25 3.23 12.19
CA THR A 179 13.69 2.50 10.99
C THR A 179 15.13 2.82 10.59
N LYS A 180 15.85 3.58 11.41
CA LYS A 180 17.28 3.95 11.23
C LYS A 180 17.54 4.71 9.92
N GLN A 181 16.59 5.56 9.51
CA GLN A 181 16.71 6.41 8.32
C GLN A 181 17.33 7.75 8.71
N GLU A 182 18.60 7.76 9.08
CA GLU A 182 19.28 8.92 9.70
C GLU A 182 19.21 10.19 8.85
N THR A 183 19.46 10.08 7.54
CA THR A 183 19.41 11.22 6.62
C THR A 183 17.99 11.83 6.55
N VAL A 184 16.96 10.97 6.51
CA VAL A 184 15.56 11.41 6.52
C VAL A 184 15.20 12.04 7.86
N ALA A 185 15.63 11.43 8.98
CA ALA A 185 15.39 11.96 10.33
C ALA A 185 16.02 13.35 10.49
N GLN A 186 17.26 13.53 10.02
CA GLN A 186 17.94 14.81 10.05
C GLN A 186 17.17 15.89 9.25
N PHE A 187 16.77 15.57 8.03
CA PHE A 187 15.99 16.47 7.20
C PHE A 187 14.67 16.89 7.84
N LEU A 188 13.93 15.92 8.43
CA LEU A 188 12.67 16.22 9.12
C LEU A 188 12.87 17.10 10.37
N ARG A 189 13.96 16.90 11.13
CA ARG A 189 14.31 17.77 12.28
C ARG A 189 14.59 19.20 11.84
N GLU A 190 15.32 19.38 10.76
CA GLU A 190 15.62 20.72 10.21
C GLU A 190 14.37 21.47 9.80
N LEU A 191 13.30 20.75 9.43
CA LEU A 191 11.98 21.31 9.13
C LEU A 191 11.09 21.51 10.37
N GLY A 192 11.58 21.18 11.58
CA GLY A 192 10.83 21.33 12.83
C GLY A 192 9.79 20.25 13.10
N ALA A 193 9.91 19.08 12.45
CA ALA A 193 9.07 17.93 12.77
C ALA A 193 9.29 17.44 14.20
N LYS A 194 8.23 16.91 14.84
CA LYS A 194 8.24 16.43 16.24
C LYS A 194 8.29 14.90 16.27
N GLU A 195 8.91 14.39 17.34
CA GLU A 195 8.87 12.96 17.68
C GLU A 195 7.50 12.49 18.17
#